data_9af70c8a88c3c44ac979a27fabfa6a31
#
_entry.id   9af70c8a88c3c44ac979a27fabfa6a31
#
_cell.length_a   1.000
_cell.length_b   1.000
_cell.length_c   1.000
_cell.angle_alpha   90.00
_cell.angle_beta   90.00
_cell.angle_gamma   90.00
#
_symmetry.space_group_name_H-M   'P 1'
#
loop_
_entity.id
_entity.type
_entity.pdbx_description
1 polymer ?
#
loop_
_entity_poly.entity_id
_entity_poly.type
_entity_poly.pdbx_seq_one_letter_code
_entity_poly.pdbx_strand_id
1 'polypeptide(L)'
;MPSNPAADPAPPIVDLRRAALVDVRALDLRSSSRDFWSDEAAIFDRTSTTWAGLDEAAWHLPGAAKSDAGGPDWSLAEHVGHLADWQELAIDYVGTAIQTGAWPSDDDYDGGDFDRFNERRRAPWTTMPSTSIVGRLSAARPRLLEASHRLSLETIRGDAAWGWVYMTLHGHYLDHLAVIEPWTDVLLARQSDGDPFVADPRAADHDGFLAAATEIDATFDALVRRLPFQRWDAAEVTPGWTVRDHVGHLADWMDEGARAIAMHASGGDWLADPDEGIDAWNERHVAATRGESPADTLRRYDAAHGALVAAVRSMSIEDLRSPDGWSWAYDCHHGHVRKHLAMVGRWCAQAVPEA
;
A
#
# COMPACT_ATOMS: atom_id res chain seq x y z
N MET A 1 18.86 43.95 -3.90
CA MET A 1 18.07 42.92 -4.57
C MET A 1 18.22 41.66 -3.76
N PRO A 2 17.19 41.13 -3.10
CA PRO A 2 17.29 39.85 -2.41
C PRO A 2 17.33 38.73 -3.44
N SER A 3 18.32 37.84 -3.32
CA SER A 3 18.46 36.62 -4.09
C SER A 3 17.31 35.67 -3.79
N ASN A 4 16.63 35.28 -4.85
CA ASN A 4 15.59 34.26 -4.84
C ASN A 4 16.21 32.93 -4.33
N PRO A 5 15.68 32.26 -3.28
CA PRO A 5 16.15 30.95 -2.94
C PRO A 5 15.78 29.99 -4.08
N ALA A 6 16.76 29.25 -4.56
CA ALA A 6 16.55 28.21 -5.55
C ALA A 6 15.49 27.24 -5.02
N ALA A 7 14.45 27.02 -5.81
CA ALA A 7 13.45 26.00 -5.51
C ALA A 7 14.17 24.64 -5.40
N ASP A 8 13.94 23.93 -4.30
CA ASP A 8 14.40 22.56 -4.14
C ASP A 8 13.99 21.71 -5.36
N PRO A 9 14.88 20.87 -5.86
CA PRO A 9 14.54 20.01 -6.98
C PRO A 9 13.40 19.07 -6.55
N ALA A 10 12.33 19.07 -7.35
CA ALA A 10 11.21 18.15 -7.14
C ALA A 10 11.73 16.71 -7.00
N PRO A 11 11.20 15.92 -6.06
CA PRO A 11 11.62 14.53 -5.87
C PRO A 11 11.53 13.77 -7.19
N PRO A 12 12.44 12.84 -7.46
CA PRO A 12 12.54 12.18 -8.74
C PRO A 12 11.26 11.39 -9.05
N ILE A 13 10.69 11.63 -10.22
CA ILE A 13 9.54 10.91 -10.82
C ILE A 13 9.76 9.37 -10.87
N VAL A 14 10.96 8.92 -10.52
CA VAL A 14 11.43 7.52 -10.60
C VAL A 14 10.57 6.56 -9.79
N ASP A 15 10.01 6.95 -8.65
CA ASP A 15 9.24 6.04 -7.79
C ASP A 15 7.80 5.80 -8.26
N LEU A 16 7.19 6.80 -8.88
CA LEU A 16 5.86 6.65 -9.49
C LEU A 16 5.91 5.76 -10.75
N ARG A 17 7.00 5.82 -11.51
CA ARG A 17 7.25 4.91 -12.64
C ARG A 17 7.45 3.46 -12.19
N ARG A 18 7.97 3.24 -10.98
CA ARG A 18 8.18 1.89 -10.43
C ARG A 18 6.87 1.17 -10.08
N ALA A 19 5.93 1.85 -9.45
CA ALA A 19 4.62 1.26 -9.13
C ALA A 19 3.82 0.90 -10.39
N ALA A 20 3.85 1.75 -11.42
CA ALA A 20 3.17 1.52 -12.70
C ALA A 20 3.77 0.37 -13.53
N LEU A 21 5.04 0.06 -13.35
CA LEU A 21 5.69 -1.08 -14.03
C LEU A 21 5.14 -2.45 -13.58
N VAL A 22 4.45 -2.51 -12.44
CA VAL A 22 3.92 -3.77 -11.88
C VAL A 22 2.82 -4.35 -12.75
N ASP A 23 1.81 -3.56 -13.14
CA ASP A 23 0.66 -4.07 -13.89
C ASP A 23 0.98 -4.28 -15.38
N VAL A 24 1.79 -3.40 -15.96
CA VAL A 24 2.31 -3.60 -17.31
C VAL A 24 3.16 -4.88 -17.37
N ARG A 25 3.98 -5.13 -16.34
CA ARG A 25 4.75 -6.35 -16.19
C ARG A 25 3.89 -7.60 -16.15
N ALA A 26 2.78 -7.58 -15.38
CA ALA A 26 1.85 -8.69 -15.31
C ALA A 26 1.24 -9.03 -16.67
N LEU A 27 0.80 -8.01 -17.41
CA LEU A 27 0.27 -8.16 -18.77
C LEU A 27 1.33 -8.68 -19.75
N ASP A 28 2.55 -8.14 -19.71
CA ASP A 28 3.66 -8.56 -20.55
C ASP A 28 4.09 -10.00 -20.27
N LEU A 29 4.17 -10.40 -19.00
CA LEU A 29 4.51 -11.76 -18.59
C LEU A 29 3.42 -12.76 -19.01
N ARG A 30 2.15 -12.37 -18.90
CA ARG A 30 1.02 -13.20 -19.34
C ARG A 30 0.93 -13.32 -20.86
N SER A 31 1.33 -12.25 -21.59
CA SER A 31 1.33 -12.23 -23.07
C SER A 31 2.54 -12.91 -23.74
N SER A 32 3.50 -13.38 -22.97
CA SER A 32 4.76 -14.00 -23.44
C SER A 32 5.83 -13.02 -23.92
N SER A 33 5.69 -11.73 -23.75
CA SER A 33 6.68 -10.74 -24.18
C SER A 33 7.91 -10.65 -23.29
N ARG A 34 7.84 -11.15 -22.05
CA ARG A 34 8.93 -11.16 -21.06
C ARG A 34 9.31 -12.56 -20.61
N ASP A 35 10.57 -12.72 -20.24
CA ASP A 35 11.04 -13.94 -19.57
C ASP A 35 10.56 -13.95 -18.12
N PHE A 36 9.60 -14.84 -17.85
CA PHE A 36 8.94 -14.98 -16.56
C PHE A 36 9.95 -15.25 -15.43
N TRP A 37 10.90 -16.13 -15.64
CA TRP A 37 11.84 -16.56 -14.60
C TRP A 37 12.94 -15.54 -14.33
N SER A 38 13.44 -14.89 -15.37
CA SER A 38 14.39 -13.79 -15.19
C SER A 38 13.78 -12.60 -14.49
N ASP A 39 12.50 -12.33 -14.74
CA ASP A 39 11.76 -11.25 -14.08
C ASP A 39 11.52 -11.57 -12.61
N GLU A 40 11.16 -12.82 -12.28
CA GLU A 40 11.02 -13.31 -10.91
C GLU A 40 12.33 -13.13 -10.12
N ALA A 41 13.45 -13.57 -10.67
CA ALA A 41 14.74 -13.44 -10.02
C ALA A 41 15.09 -11.97 -9.70
N ALA A 42 14.82 -11.07 -10.64
CA ALA A 42 15.08 -9.64 -10.43
C ALA A 42 14.18 -9.03 -9.33
N ILE A 43 12.92 -9.46 -9.25
CA ILE A 43 12.00 -9.00 -8.20
C ILE A 43 12.45 -9.53 -6.84
N PHE A 44 12.82 -10.80 -6.74
CA PHE A 44 13.30 -11.37 -5.49
C PHE A 44 14.60 -10.72 -5.01
N ASP A 45 15.56 -10.48 -5.91
CA ASP A 45 16.82 -9.79 -5.57
C ASP A 45 16.53 -8.38 -5.03
N ARG A 46 15.64 -7.64 -5.69
CA ARG A 46 15.20 -6.33 -5.21
C ARG A 46 14.56 -6.44 -3.83
N THR A 47 13.62 -7.37 -3.65
CA THR A 47 12.92 -7.58 -2.38
C THR A 47 13.88 -7.92 -1.27
N SER A 48 14.82 -8.86 -1.50
CA SER A 48 15.79 -9.30 -0.50
C SER A 48 16.82 -8.24 -0.12
N THR A 49 17.08 -7.26 -0.99
CA THR A 49 17.98 -6.13 -0.69
C THR A 49 17.30 -4.99 0.05
N THR A 50 15.98 -4.90 -0.01
CA THR A 50 15.21 -3.79 0.61
C THR A 50 15.46 -3.68 2.09
N TRP A 51 15.54 -4.79 2.82
CA TRP A 51 15.76 -4.81 4.28
C TRP A 51 17.20 -5.02 4.71
N ALA A 52 18.13 -5.01 3.75
CA ALA A 52 19.54 -5.20 4.08
C ALA A 52 20.07 -4.04 4.95
N GLY A 53 20.76 -4.40 6.05
CA GLY A 53 21.35 -3.42 6.95
C GLY A 53 20.43 -2.89 8.04
N LEU A 54 19.18 -3.34 8.12
CA LEU A 54 18.29 -3.01 9.24
C LEU A 54 18.64 -3.81 10.50
N ASP A 55 18.62 -3.13 11.65
CA ASP A 55 18.74 -3.73 12.96
C ASP A 55 17.53 -4.59 13.31
N GLU A 56 17.73 -5.60 14.17
CA GLU A 56 16.66 -6.49 14.62
C GLU A 56 15.45 -5.73 15.19
N ALA A 57 15.69 -4.66 15.96
CA ALA A 57 14.60 -3.84 16.51
C ALA A 57 13.75 -3.18 15.42
N ALA A 58 14.37 -2.76 14.33
CA ALA A 58 13.68 -2.13 13.20
C ALA A 58 12.71 -3.09 12.50
N TRP A 59 13.01 -4.38 12.46
CA TRP A 59 12.16 -5.39 11.83
C TRP A 59 10.78 -5.51 12.48
N HIS A 60 10.70 -5.26 13.78
CA HIS A 60 9.47 -5.44 14.56
C HIS A 60 8.71 -4.13 14.82
N LEU A 61 9.17 -3.02 14.24
CA LEU A 61 8.45 -1.76 14.36
C LEU A 61 7.18 -1.79 13.50
N PRO A 62 5.99 -1.57 14.10
CA PRO A 62 4.76 -1.42 13.33
C PRO A 62 4.80 -0.14 12.49
N GLY A 63 4.09 -0.12 11.37
CA GLY A 63 3.93 1.06 10.52
C GLY A 63 4.24 0.84 9.05
N ALA A 64 4.61 -0.39 8.64
CA ALA A 64 4.81 -0.70 7.23
C ALA A 64 3.48 -0.70 6.44
N ALA A 65 2.41 -1.20 7.02
CA ALA A 65 1.06 -1.13 6.47
C ALA A 65 0.01 -1.25 7.56
N LYS A 66 -1.20 -0.73 7.28
CA LYS A 66 -2.37 -0.89 8.14
C LYS A 66 -2.79 -2.35 8.22
N SER A 67 -3.26 -2.77 9.39
CA SER A 67 -4.00 -4.03 9.56
C SER A 67 -5.45 -3.83 9.16
N ASP A 68 -5.92 -4.58 8.16
CA ASP A 68 -7.33 -4.54 7.72
C ASP A 68 -8.31 -5.07 8.77
N ALA A 69 -7.80 -5.83 9.77
CA ALA A 69 -8.58 -6.34 10.90
C ALA A 69 -8.70 -5.35 12.08
N GLY A 70 -8.28 -4.09 11.92
CA GLY A 70 -8.31 -3.08 12.98
C GLY A 70 -7.30 -3.31 14.11
N GLY A 71 -6.32 -4.20 13.90
CA GLY A 71 -5.20 -4.44 14.81
C GLY A 71 -4.07 -3.42 14.62
N PRO A 72 -2.93 -3.58 15.33
CA PRO A 72 -1.77 -2.75 15.11
C PRO A 72 -1.23 -2.91 13.68
N ASP A 73 -0.63 -1.85 13.15
CA ASP A 73 -0.02 -1.87 11.82
C ASP A 73 1.00 -3.00 11.69
N TRP A 74 1.14 -3.49 10.48
CA TRP A 74 2.09 -4.54 10.18
C TRP A 74 3.53 -4.01 10.23
N SER A 75 4.42 -4.81 10.81
CA SER A 75 5.86 -4.59 10.77
C SER A 75 6.49 -5.25 9.54
N LEU A 76 7.76 -4.95 9.28
CA LEU A 76 8.52 -5.64 8.23
C LEU A 76 8.59 -7.15 8.47
N ALA A 77 8.77 -7.57 9.72
CA ALA A 77 8.80 -8.98 10.12
C ALA A 77 7.51 -9.72 9.70
N GLU A 78 6.38 -9.10 9.92
CA GLU A 78 5.07 -9.65 9.57
C GLU A 78 4.87 -9.71 8.05
N HIS A 79 5.28 -8.68 7.30
CA HIS A 79 5.23 -8.69 5.85
C HIS A 79 6.09 -9.79 5.21
N VAL A 80 7.34 -9.91 5.64
CA VAL A 80 8.26 -10.93 5.09
C VAL A 80 7.85 -12.34 5.52
N GLY A 81 7.37 -12.49 6.75
CA GLY A 81 6.81 -13.75 7.22
C GLY A 81 5.57 -14.18 6.45
N HIS A 82 4.70 -13.25 6.16
CA HIS A 82 3.51 -13.45 5.34
C HIS A 82 3.86 -13.90 3.91
N LEU A 83 4.85 -13.30 3.27
CA LEU A 83 5.36 -13.77 1.98
C LEU A 83 5.81 -15.23 2.03
N ALA A 84 6.49 -15.64 3.11
CA ALA A 84 6.90 -17.02 3.31
C ALA A 84 5.71 -17.97 3.47
N ASP A 85 4.69 -17.59 4.24
CA ASP A 85 3.48 -18.38 4.46
C ASP A 85 2.73 -18.63 3.15
N TRP A 86 2.59 -17.61 2.30
CA TRP A 86 1.93 -17.76 1.00
C TRP A 86 2.73 -18.61 0.02
N GLN A 87 4.06 -18.52 0.05
CA GLN A 87 4.88 -19.43 -0.76
C GLN A 87 4.79 -20.89 -0.32
N GLU A 88 4.76 -21.15 0.98
CA GLU A 88 4.57 -22.49 1.51
C GLU A 88 3.20 -23.07 1.11
N LEU A 89 2.15 -22.25 1.20
CA LEU A 89 0.82 -22.64 0.74
C LEU A 89 0.81 -22.93 -0.78
N ALA A 90 1.44 -22.05 -1.57
CA ALA A 90 1.52 -22.24 -3.02
C ALA A 90 2.28 -23.52 -3.41
N ILE A 91 3.31 -23.92 -2.65
CA ILE A 91 4.01 -25.20 -2.88
C ILE A 91 3.02 -26.38 -2.80
N ASP A 92 2.15 -26.39 -1.81
CA ASP A 92 1.17 -27.46 -1.60
C ASP A 92 0.11 -27.46 -2.72
N TYR A 93 -0.35 -26.27 -3.13
CA TYR A 93 -1.35 -26.13 -4.20
C TYR A 93 -0.79 -26.50 -5.57
N VAL A 94 0.40 -26.02 -5.92
CA VAL A 94 1.09 -26.40 -7.16
C VAL A 94 1.40 -27.89 -7.16
N GLY A 95 1.84 -28.44 -6.04
CA GLY A 95 2.09 -29.87 -5.87
C GLY A 95 0.85 -30.72 -6.09
N THR A 96 -0.29 -30.31 -5.53
CA THR A 96 -1.58 -30.98 -5.72
C THR A 96 -2.04 -30.91 -7.16
N ALA A 97 -1.94 -29.73 -7.79
CA ALA A 97 -2.32 -29.56 -9.20
C ALA A 97 -1.48 -30.44 -10.13
N ILE A 98 -0.18 -30.60 -9.86
CA ILE A 98 0.70 -31.49 -10.63
C ILE A 98 0.30 -32.97 -10.43
N GLN A 99 -0.06 -33.37 -9.23
CA GLN A 99 -0.38 -34.76 -8.90
C GLN A 99 -1.75 -35.17 -9.41
N THR A 100 -2.72 -34.28 -9.32
CA THR A 100 -4.15 -34.61 -9.57
C THR A 100 -4.66 -34.08 -10.91
N GLY A 101 -3.95 -33.14 -11.53
CA GLY A 101 -4.40 -32.39 -12.71
C GLY A 101 -5.47 -31.34 -12.41
N ALA A 102 -5.78 -31.09 -11.14
CA ALA A 102 -6.78 -30.12 -10.70
C ALA A 102 -6.21 -29.19 -9.63
N TRP A 103 -6.49 -27.88 -9.75
CA TRP A 103 -6.13 -26.90 -8.73
C TRP A 103 -7.08 -27.03 -7.54
N PRO A 104 -6.54 -26.98 -6.30
CA PRO A 104 -7.36 -26.88 -5.10
C PRO A 104 -8.31 -25.68 -5.15
N SER A 105 -9.44 -25.78 -4.46
CA SER A 105 -10.36 -24.67 -4.29
C SER A 105 -9.79 -23.64 -3.31
N ASP A 106 -10.09 -22.38 -3.50
CA ASP A 106 -9.76 -21.32 -2.55
C ASP A 106 -10.49 -21.49 -1.20
N ASP A 107 -11.55 -22.30 -1.16
CA ASP A 107 -12.26 -22.67 0.07
C ASP A 107 -11.44 -23.57 1.00
N ASP A 108 -10.33 -24.15 0.54
CA ASP A 108 -9.48 -25.05 1.33
C ASP A 108 -8.65 -24.33 2.40
N TYR A 109 -8.58 -22.98 2.38
CA TYR A 109 -7.96 -22.19 3.43
C TYR A 109 -8.93 -21.17 4.03
N ASP A 110 -9.21 -21.28 5.32
CA ASP A 110 -10.13 -20.44 6.09
C ASP A 110 -11.49 -20.13 5.41
N GLY A 111 -11.97 -21.00 4.53
CA GLY A 111 -13.19 -20.80 3.75
C GLY A 111 -13.08 -19.70 2.70
N GLY A 112 -11.88 -19.43 2.18
CA GLY A 112 -11.62 -18.38 1.20
C GLY A 112 -11.46 -16.98 1.79
N ASP A 113 -11.42 -16.85 3.11
CA ASP A 113 -11.23 -15.59 3.81
C ASP A 113 -9.73 -15.29 3.97
N PHE A 114 -9.16 -14.49 3.04
CA PHE A 114 -7.76 -14.11 3.01
C PHE A 114 -7.34 -13.33 4.25
N ASP A 115 -8.17 -12.40 4.71
CA ASP A 115 -7.83 -11.54 5.85
C ASP A 115 -7.75 -12.36 7.13
N ARG A 116 -8.71 -13.25 7.33
CA ARG A 116 -8.71 -14.17 8.46
C ARG A 116 -7.52 -15.13 8.41
N PHE A 117 -7.17 -15.65 7.24
CA PHE A 117 -6.00 -16.48 7.04
C PHE A 117 -4.72 -15.71 7.41
N ASN A 118 -4.56 -14.48 6.93
CA ASN A 118 -3.43 -13.62 7.17
C ASN A 118 -3.27 -13.29 8.66
N GLU A 119 -4.33 -12.83 9.31
CA GLU A 119 -4.30 -12.47 10.74
C GLU A 119 -4.00 -13.67 11.64
N ARG A 120 -4.53 -14.84 11.33
CA ARG A 120 -4.23 -16.03 12.10
C ARG A 120 -2.74 -16.42 12.02
N ARG A 121 -2.11 -16.21 10.87
CA ARG A 121 -0.70 -16.56 10.65
C ARG A 121 0.27 -15.46 11.09
N ARG A 122 -0.21 -14.28 11.35
CA ARG A 122 0.57 -13.11 11.72
C ARG A 122 1.29 -13.25 13.06
N ALA A 123 0.60 -13.79 14.09
CA ALA A 123 1.09 -13.80 15.47
C ALA A 123 2.53 -14.36 15.69
N PRO A 124 2.96 -15.45 15.03
CA PRO A 124 4.33 -15.94 15.18
C PRO A 124 5.42 -14.95 14.70
N TRP A 125 5.11 -14.09 13.74
CA TRP A 125 6.07 -13.19 13.12
C TRP A 125 6.42 -11.99 13.99
N THR A 126 5.54 -11.61 14.92
CA THR A 126 5.74 -10.46 15.80
C THR A 126 6.97 -10.58 16.71
N THR A 127 7.43 -11.79 16.97
CA THR A 127 8.55 -12.06 17.87
C THR A 127 9.63 -12.96 17.28
N MET A 128 9.45 -13.46 16.06
CA MET A 128 10.42 -14.34 15.42
C MET A 128 11.65 -13.54 14.97
N PRO A 129 12.88 -13.97 15.26
CA PRO A 129 14.08 -13.29 14.79
C PRO A 129 14.09 -13.09 13.27
N SER A 130 14.50 -11.91 12.81
CA SER A 130 14.54 -11.54 11.38
C SER A 130 15.31 -12.56 10.54
N THR A 131 16.42 -13.08 11.07
CA THR A 131 17.22 -14.14 10.42
C THR A 131 16.42 -15.42 10.18
N SER A 132 15.52 -15.78 11.10
CA SER A 132 14.64 -16.96 10.98
C SER A 132 13.55 -16.72 9.94
N ILE A 133 12.99 -15.51 9.91
CA ILE A 133 11.96 -15.10 8.94
C ILE A 133 12.56 -15.14 7.52
N VAL A 134 13.68 -14.47 7.31
CA VAL A 134 14.40 -14.47 6.02
C VAL A 134 14.83 -15.89 5.62
N GLY A 135 15.30 -16.68 6.59
CA GLY A 135 15.67 -18.08 6.37
C GLY A 135 14.50 -18.92 5.86
N ARG A 136 13.30 -18.69 6.41
CA ARG A 136 12.09 -19.42 5.99
C ARG A 136 11.64 -19.02 4.58
N LEU A 137 11.63 -17.72 4.27
CA LEU A 137 11.34 -17.24 2.92
C LEU A 137 12.34 -17.77 1.90
N SER A 138 13.63 -17.72 2.24
CA SER A 138 14.73 -18.23 1.39
C SER A 138 14.67 -19.74 1.17
N ALA A 139 14.08 -20.50 2.10
CA ALA A 139 13.87 -21.93 1.95
C ALA A 139 12.59 -22.27 1.16
N ALA A 140 11.54 -21.49 1.27
CA ALA A 140 10.28 -21.71 0.56
C ALA A 140 10.44 -21.41 -0.94
N ARG A 141 11.06 -20.30 -1.31
CA ARG A 141 11.20 -19.86 -2.69
C ARG A 141 11.78 -20.93 -3.64
N PRO A 142 12.96 -21.53 -3.41
CA PRO A 142 13.50 -22.52 -4.35
C PRO A 142 12.59 -23.75 -4.49
N ARG A 143 11.87 -24.15 -3.44
CA ARG A 143 10.90 -25.25 -3.50
C ARG A 143 9.70 -24.89 -4.38
N LEU A 144 9.20 -23.66 -4.27
CA LEU A 144 8.13 -23.18 -5.12
C LEU A 144 8.57 -23.05 -6.58
N LEU A 145 9.78 -22.55 -6.83
CA LEU A 145 10.37 -22.49 -8.17
C LEU A 145 10.51 -23.88 -8.77
N GLU A 146 11.07 -24.84 -8.02
CA GLU A 146 11.19 -26.24 -8.48
C GLU A 146 9.82 -26.84 -8.84
N ALA A 147 8.82 -26.65 -8.01
CA ALA A 147 7.47 -27.12 -8.29
C ALA A 147 6.90 -26.42 -9.54
N SER A 148 7.05 -25.11 -9.64
CA SER A 148 6.51 -24.31 -10.75
C SER A 148 7.20 -24.60 -12.08
N HIS A 149 8.48 -24.89 -12.09
CA HIS A 149 9.21 -25.31 -13.31
C HIS A 149 8.74 -26.64 -13.92
N ARG A 150 7.99 -27.42 -13.18
CA ARG A 150 7.34 -28.64 -13.70
C ARG A 150 6.07 -28.36 -14.51
N LEU A 151 5.56 -27.13 -14.43
CA LEU A 151 4.45 -26.64 -15.25
C LEU A 151 4.97 -25.99 -16.53
N SER A 152 4.23 -26.08 -17.62
CA SER A 152 4.52 -25.30 -18.81
C SER A 152 4.18 -23.82 -18.57
N LEU A 153 4.86 -22.90 -19.25
CA LEU A 153 4.51 -21.49 -19.20
C LEU A 153 3.08 -21.22 -19.68
N GLU A 154 2.56 -22.02 -20.61
CA GLU A 154 1.17 -21.96 -21.04
C GLU A 154 0.22 -22.29 -19.87
N THR A 155 0.55 -23.31 -19.09
CA THR A 155 -0.21 -23.68 -17.88
C THR A 155 -0.15 -22.56 -16.85
N ILE A 156 1.04 -22.00 -16.58
CA ILE A 156 1.23 -20.89 -15.59
C ILE A 156 0.41 -19.66 -15.98
N ARG A 157 0.26 -19.37 -17.27
CA ARG A 157 -0.55 -18.24 -17.77
C ARG A 157 -2.05 -18.47 -17.71
N GLY A 158 -2.52 -19.68 -17.43
CA GLY A 158 -3.92 -19.97 -17.14
C GLY A 158 -4.36 -19.39 -15.79
N ASP A 159 -5.65 -19.02 -15.65
CA ASP A 159 -6.15 -18.23 -14.52
C ASP A 159 -5.82 -18.84 -13.15
N ALA A 160 -6.08 -20.12 -12.95
CA ALA A 160 -5.83 -20.78 -11.67
C ALA A 160 -4.33 -20.84 -11.32
N ALA A 161 -3.48 -21.24 -12.27
CA ALA A 161 -2.04 -21.28 -12.07
C ALA A 161 -1.43 -19.87 -11.92
N TRP A 162 -1.99 -18.88 -12.64
CA TRP A 162 -1.56 -17.48 -12.53
C TRP A 162 -1.76 -16.95 -11.11
N GLY A 163 -2.92 -17.22 -10.50
CA GLY A 163 -3.21 -16.86 -9.11
C GLY A 163 -2.21 -17.45 -8.12
N TRP A 164 -1.77 -18.68 -8.31
CA TRP A 164 -0.86 -19.35 -7.37
C TRP A 164 0.63 -19.20 -7.69
N VAL A 165 1.02 -19.13 -8.94
CA VAL A 165 2.45 -19.03 -9.32
C VAL A 165 2.87 -17.59 -9.52
N TYR A 166 2.16 -16.83 -10.36
CA TYR A 166 2.51 -15.43 -10.58
C TYR A 166 2.29 -14.59 -9.31
N MET A 167 1.11 -14.71 -8.68
CA MET A 167 0.85 -13.90 -7.50
C MET A 167 1.85 -14.15 -6.38
N THR A 168 2.24 -15.37 -6.11
CA THR A 168 3.18 -15.67 -5.01
C THR A 168 4.65 -15.42 -5.35
N LEU A 169 5.05 -15.46 -6.61
CA LEU A 169 6.44 -15.25 -7.04
C LEU A 169 6.72 -13.83 -7.58
N HIS A 170 5.70 -13.09 -8.01
CA HIS A 170 5.85 -11.77 -8.61
C HIS A 170 4.90 -10.74 -7.98
N GLY A 171 3.58 -10.92 -8.18
CA GLY A 171 2.57 -9.93 -7.79
C GLY A 171 2.63 -9.61 -6.31
N HIS A 172 2.65 -10.62 -5.47
CA HIS A 172 2.68 -10.48 -4.02
C HIS A 172 3.94 -9.75 -3.52
N TYR A 173 5.10 -10.07 -4.10
CA TYR A 173 6.31 -9.31 -3.79
C TYR A 173 6.18 -7.84 -4.16
N LEU A 174 5.64 -7.56 -5.34
CA LEU A 174 5.50 -6.19 -5.83
C LEU A 174 4.49 -5.39 -5.01
N ASP A 175 3.38 -6.01 -4.60
CA ASP A 175 2.39 -5.40 -3.72
C ASP A 175 3.01 -5.03 -2.37
N HIS A 176 3.78 -5.96 -1.79
CA HIS A 176 4.46 -5.68 -0.52
C HIS A 176 5.62 -4.70 -0.66
N LEU A 177 6.40 -4.74 -1.74
CA LEU A 177 7.47 -3.77 -1.98
C LEU A 177 6.98 -2.33 -2.03
N ALA A 178 5.79 -2.11 -2.60
CA ALA A 178 5.19 -0.77 -2.64
C ALA A 178 4.97 -0.17 -1.23
N VAL A 179 4.87 -1.02 -0.23
CA VAL A 179 4.66 -0.64 1.17
C VAL A 179 5.96 -0.66 1.97
N ILE A 180 6.75 -1.73 1.86
CA ILE A 180 7.92 -1.93 2.71
C ILE A 180 9.13 -1.11 2.27
N GLU A 181 9.32 -0.80 0.98
CA GLU A 181 10.44 0.03 0.52
C GLU A 181 10.44 1.43 1.16
N PRO A 182 9.34 2.21 1.08
CA PRO A 182 9.30 3.51 1.75
C PRO A 182 9.50 3.41 3.27
N TRP A 183 8.99 2.33 3.88
CA TRP A 183 9.15 2.13 5.31
C TRP A 183 10.59 1.79 5.69
N THR A 184 11.27 0.94 4.94
CA THR A 184 12.68 0.61 5.20
C THR A 184 13.59 1.81 4.97
N ASP A 185 13.31 2.67 3.99
CA ASP A 185 14.05 3.93 3.80
C ASP A 185 13.95 4.81 5.05
N VAL A 186 12.77 4.94 5.64
CA VAL A 186 12.57 5.68 6.91
C VAL A 186 13.35 5.03 8.05
N LEU A 187 13.31 3.69 8.17
CA LEU A 187 14.02 2.97 9.23
C LEU A 187 15.55 3.12 9.10
N LEU A 188 16.09 2.99 7.89
CA LEU A 188 17.52 3.17 7.62
C LEU A 188 17.99 4.59 7.90
N ALA A 189 17.20 5.60 7.53
CA ALA A 189 17.51 7.00 7.84
C ALA A 189 17.57 7.22 9.35
N ARG A 190 16.59 6.76 10.10
CA ARG A 190 16.57 6.85 11.57
C ARG A 190 17.76 6.12 12.22
N GLN A 191 18.05 4.92 11.74
CA GLN A 191 19.21 4.15 12.24
C GLN A 191 20.53 4.89 11.99
N SER A 192 20.68 5.56 10.84
CA SER A 192 21.88 6.33 10.49
C SER A 192 22.05 7.59 11.34
N ASP A 193 20.93 8.23 11.69
CA ASP A 193 20.93 9.45 12.53
C ASP A 193 21.15 9.15 14.01
N GLY A 194 21.22 7.86 14.42
CA GLY A 194 21.37 7.44 15.81
C GLY A 194 20.14 7.78 16.65
N ASP A 195 19.02 8.03 15.98
CA ASP A 195 17.76 8.30 16.64
C ASP A 195 17.27 7.00 17.31
N PRO A 196 17.06 6.97 18.64
CA PRO A 196 16.51 5.78 19.26
C PRO A 196 15.17 5.51 18.60
N PHE A 197 15.02 4.35 17.97
CA PHE A 197 13.77 3.94 17.36
C PHE A 197 12.63 4.17 18.35
N VAL A 198 11.89 5.22 18.16
CA VAL A 198 10.62 5.38 18.82
C VAL A 198 9.77 4.27 18.27
N ALA A 199 9.53 3.28 19.08
CA ALA A 199 9.02 1.96 18.70
C ALA A 199 7.61 1.97 18.08
N ASP A 200 7.00 3.14 17.93
CA ASP A 200 5.66 3.31 17.39
C ASP A 200 5.59 4.67 16.66
N PRO A 201 5.23 4.73 15.35
CA PRO A 201 4.87 6.00 14.70
C PRO A 201 3.80 6.77 15.49
N ARG A 202 2.98 6.06 16.28
CA ARG A 202 2.07 6.66 17.27
C ARG A 202 2.80 7.40 18.39
N ALA A 203 4.10 7.19 18.56
CA ALA A 203 4.91 7.93 19.52
C ALA A 203 5.41 9.28 18.96
N ALA A 204 5.31 9.53 17.65
CA ALA A 204 5.58 10.82 17.06
C ALA A 204 4.68 11.90 17.71
N ASP A 205 5.22 13.09 17.88
CA ASP A 205 4.40 14.26 18.16
C ASP A 205 3.60 14.68 16.91
N HIS A 206 2.76 15.69 17.03
CA HIS A 206 1.94 16.15 15.91
C HIS A 206 2.80 16.61 14.71
N ASP A 207 3.94 17.23 14.96
CA ASP A 207 4.81 17.73 13.89
C ASP A 207 5.47 16.57 13.15
N GLY A 208 5.92 15.53 13.85
CA GLY A 208 6.44 14.30 13.22
C GLY A 208 5.38 13.55 12.44
N PHE A 209 4.16 13.42 12.97
CA PHE A 209 3.02 12.83 12.26
C PHE A 209 2.71 13.59 10.97
N LEU A 210 2.59 14.92 11.05
CA LEU A 210 2.25 15.76 9.90
C LEU A 210 3.40 15.90 8.89
N ALA A 211 4.67 15.82 9.32
CA ALA A 211 5.81 15.83 8.42
C ALA A 211 5.81 14.59 7.51
N ALA A 212 5.54 13.40 8.06
CA ALA A 212 5.41 12.18 7.28
C ALA A 212 4.24 12.24 6.28
N ALA A 213 3.12 12.92 6.64
CA ALA A 213 2.00 13.17 5.73
C ALA A 213 2.39 14.10 4.58
N THR A 214 3.06 15.19 4.90
CA THR A 214 3.37 16.27 3.97
C THR A 214 4.13 15.77 2.74
N GLU A 215 5.03 14.80 2.89
CA GLU A 215 5.78 14.23 1.77
C GLU A 215 4.88 13.45 0.81
N ILE A 216 3.97 12.63 1.34
CA ILE A 216 3.01 11.85 0.56
C ILE A 216 2.04 12.78 -0.16
N ASP A 217 1.51 13.77 0.56
CA ASP A 217 0.59 14.76 0.01
C ASP A 217 1.24 15.59 -1.09
N ALA A 218 2.48 16.05 -0.89
CA ALA A 218 3.21 16.80 -1.88
C ALA A 218 3.44 15.97 -3.16
N THR A 219 3.69 14.67 -3.02
CA THR A 219 3.87 13.76 -4.16
C THR A 219 2.56 13.56 -4.92
N PHE A 220 1.46 13.31 -4.22
CA PHE A 220 0.13 13.15 -4.83
C PHE A 220 -0.32 14.46 -5.48
N ASP A 221 -0.20 15.57 -4.79
CA ASP A 221 -0.55 16.90 -5.27
C ASP A 221 0.24 17.28 -6.54
N ALA A 222 1.55 17.06 -6.55
CA ALA A 222 2.38 17.28 -7.72
C ALA A 222 1.97 16.40 -8.90
N LEU A 223 1.55 15.15 -8.65
CA LEU A 223 1.06 14.24 -9.67
C LEU A 223 -0.23 14.76 -10.29
N VAL A 224 -1.25 15.02 -9.48
CA VAL A 224 -2.58 15.40 -9.98
C VAL A 224 -2.60 16.79 -10.62
N ARG A 225 -1.81 17.76 -10.10
CA ARG A 225 -1.73 19.12 -10.67
C ARG A 225 -0.95 19.18 -11.99
N ARG A 226 -0.07 18.21 -12.27
CA ARG A 226 0.61 18.12 -13.58
C ARG A 226 -0.27 17.54 -14.68
N LEU A 227 -1.34 16.85 -14.32
CA LEU A 227 -2.28 16.31 -15.28
C LEU A 227 -3.15 17.43 -15.85
N PRO A 228 -3.23 17.58 -17.19
CA PRO A 228 -4.21 18.47 -17.81
C PRO A 228 -5.63 18.06 -17.37
N PHE A 229 -6.48 19.02 -17.00
CA PHE A 229 -7.84 18.75 -16.52
C PHE A 229 -8.68 17.92 -17.49
N GLN A 230 -8.40 18.03 -18.80
CA GLN A 230 -9.05 17.19 -19.81
C GLN A 230 -8.77 15.69 -19.66
N ARG A 231 -7.70 15.35 -18.93
CA ARG A 231 -7.33 13.95 -18.66
C ARG A 231 -8.02 13.39 -17.41
N TRP A 232 -8.54 14.24 -16.54
CA TRP A 232 -9.13 13.83 -15.27
C TRP A 232 -10.37 12.94 -15.45
N ASP A 233 -11.12 13.14 -16.54
CA ASP A 233 -12.32 12.38 -16.89
C ASP A 233 -12.14 11.51 -18.14
N ALA A 234 -10.94 11.47 -18.73
CA ALA A 234 -10.74 10.86 -20.05
C ALA A 234 -10.77 9.33 -20.03
N ALA A 235 -10.42 8.71 -18.91
CA ALA A 235 -10.42 7.26 -18.74
C ALA A 235 -10.49 6.89 -17.26
N GLU A 236 -10.94 5.67 -16.97
CA GLU A 236 -10.97 5.12 -15.61
C GLU A 236 -9.56 4.79 -15.15
N VAL A 237 -9.23 5.16 -13.92
CA VAL A 237 -8.01 4.79 -13.19
C VAL A 237 -8.18 3.40 -12.60
N THR A 238 -9.35 3.17 -11.97
CA THR A 238 -9.84 1.88 -11.52
C THR A 238 -11.26 1.68 -12.07
N PRO A 239 -11.81 0.46 -12.10
CA PRO A 239 -13.14 0.23 -12.64
C PRO A 239 -14.19 1.19 -12.07
N GLY A 240 -14.80 1.99 -12.94
CA GLY A 240 -15.83 2.96 -12.61
C GLY A 240 -15.33 4.30 -12.03
N TRP A 241 -14.01 4.48 -11.78
CA TRP A 241 -13.46 5.67 -11.13
C TRP A 241 -12.39 6.35 -12.00
N THR A 242 -12.57 7.65 -12.25
CA THR A 242 -11.61 8.53 -12.93
C THR A 242 -10.63 9.17 -11.95
N VAL A 243 -9.63 9.92 -12.44
CA VAL A 243 -8.75 10.74 -11.58
C VAL A 243 -9.56 11.67 -10.69
N ARG A 244 -10.60 12.33 -11.26
CA ARG A 244 -11.47 13.22 -10.49
C ARG A 244 -12.16 12.48 -9.34
N ASP A 245 -12.67 11.28 -9.60
CA ASP A 245 -13.37 10.48 -8.61
C ASP A 245 -12.41 10.11 -7.46
N HIS A 246 -11.16 9.74 -7.76
CA HIS A 246 -10.13 9.48 -6.75
C HIS A 246 -9.79 10.71 -5.89
N VAL A 247 -9.59 11.88 -6.52
CA VAL A 247 -9.29 13.13 -5.79
C VAL A 247 -10.48 13.58 -4.95
N GLY A 248 -11.70 13.47 -5.50
CA GLY A 248 -12.93 13.80 -4.81
C GLY A 248 -13.18 12.91 -3.60
N HIS A 249 -12.97 11.62 -3.74
CA HIS A 249 -13.09 10.63 -2.69
C HIS A 249 -12.09 10.86 -1.54
N LEU A 250 -10.86 11.22 -1.83
CA LEU A 250 -9.90 11.62 -0.80
C LEU A 250 -10.38 12.84 -0.02
N ALA A 251 -10.95 13.84 -0.71
CA ALA A 251 -11.53 15.01 -0.05
C ALA A 251 -12.68 14.63 0.90
N ASP A 252 -13.55 13.71 0.49
CA ASP A 252 -14.69 13.28 1.30
C ASP A 252 -14.23 12.59 2.60
N TRP A 253 -13.23 11.71 2.52
CA TRP A 253 -12.68 11.06 3.71
C TRP A 253 -11.87 12.00 4.61
N MET A 254 -11.16 12.99 4.04
CA MET A 254 -10.48 14.01 4.83
C MET A 254 -11.48 14.90 5.59
N ASP A 255 -12.58 15.28 4.95
CA ASP A 255 -13.67 16.01 5.63
C ASP A 255 -14.31 15.17 6.73
N GLU A 256 -14.53 13.87 6.50
CA GLU A 256 -15.10 12.95 7.48
C GLU A 256 -14.14 12.77 8.66
N GLY A 257 -12.84 12.61 8.42
CA GLY A 257 -11.81 12.54 9.46
C GLY A 257 -11.74 13.81 10.29
N ALA A 258 -11.75 14.98 9.65
CA ALA A 258 -11.79 16.27 10.35
C ALA A 258 -13.05 16.40 11.22
N ARG A 259 -14.21 15.94 10.72
CA ARG A 259 -15.48 15.94 11.45
C ARG A 259 -15.45 14.99 12.65
N ALA A 260 -14.91 13.78 12.48
CA ALA A 260 -14.78 12.80 13.56
C ALA A 260 -13.92 13.33 14.71
N ILE A 261 -12.77 13.91 14.38
CA ILE A 261 -11.85 14.52 15.34
C ILE A 261 -12.53 15.69 16.07
N ALA A 262 -13.20 16.58 15.34
CA ALA A 262 -13.90 17.73 15.94
C ALA A 262 -15.05 17.30 16.86
N MET A 263 -15.78 16.25 16.50
CA MET A 263 -16.85 15.71 17.33
C MET A 263 -16.29 15.14 18.64
N HIS A 264 -15.24 14.35 18.58
CA HIS A 264 -14.57 13.83 19.76
C HIS A 264 -14.00 14.94 20.65
N ALA A 265 -13.33 15.92 20.07
CA ALA A 265 -12.78 17.08 20.79
C ALA A 265 -13.85 17.92 21.50
N SER A 266 -15.10 17.87 21.06
CA SER A 266 -16.24 18.52 21.73
C SER A 266 -16.90 17.67 22.84
N GLY A 267 -16.30 16.51 23.15
CA GLY A 267 -16.76 15.60 24.20
C GLY A 267 -17.77 14.55 23.72
N GLY A 268 -17.92 14.39 22.40
CA GLY A 268 -18.69 13.29 21.80
C GLY A 268 -17.86 12.01 21.68
N ASP A 269 -18.54 10.91 21.35
CA ASP A 269 -17.88 9.67 20.96
C ASP A 269 -17.23 9.82 19.57
N TRP A 270 -16.27 8.95 19.26
CA TRP A 270 -15.76 8.83 17.90
C TRP A 270 -16.86 8.44 16.91
N LEU A 271 -16.79 8.94 15.70
CA LEU A 271 -17.71 8.50 14.67
C LEU A 271 -17.57 7.00 14.43
N ALA A 272 -18.70 6.33 14.29
CA ALA A 272 -18.73 4.96 13.79
C ALA A 272 -18.56 4.96 12.26
N ASP A 273 -18.15 3.80 11.72
CA ASP A 273 -18.19 3.57 10.29
C ASP A 273 -19.62 3.77 9.73
N PRO A 274 -19.75 4.13 8.45
CA PRO A 274 -21.06 4.33 7.83
C PRO A 274 -21.95 3.08 7.96
N ASP A 275 -23.18 3.26 8.43
CA ASP A 275 -24.16 2.16 8.60
C ASP A 275 -24.42 1.36 7.30
N GLU A 276 -24.28 2.01 6.17
CA GLU A 276 -24.45 1.44 4.83
C GLU A 276 -23.24 0.62 4.36
N GLY A 277 -22.12 0.66 5.10
CA GLY A 277 -20.84 0.11 4.75
C GLY A 277 -19.99 1.04 3.88
N ILE A 278 -18.68 0.86 3.97
CA ILE A 278 -17.66 1.74 3.35
C ILE A 278 -17.84 1.82 1.82
N ASP A 279 -18.06 0.69 1.16
CA ASP A 279 -18.18 0.67 -0.31
C ASP A 279 -19.42 1.42 -0.79
N ALA A 280 -20.56 1.24 -0.15
CA ALA A 280 -21.78 1.95 -0.51
C ALA A 280 -21.67 3.45 -0.23
N TRP A 281 -21.01 3.82 0.86
CA TRP A 281 -20.70 5.21 1.20
C TRP A 281 -19.80 5.84 0.13
N ASN A 282 -18.73 5.15 -0.27
CA ASN A 282 -17.81 5.60 -1.31
C ASN A 282 -18.54 5.85 -2.64
N GLU A 283 -19.31 4.88 -3.11
CA GLU A 283 -20.06 5.00 -4.38
C GLU A 283 -21.06 6.15 -4.35
N ARG A 284 -21.75 6.35 -3.22
CA ARG A 284 -22.71 7.44 -3.07
C ARG A 284 -22.02 8.81 -3.14
N HIS A 285 -20.87 8.98 -2.48
CA HIS A 285 -20.11 10.24 -2.47
C HIS A 285 -19.51 10.53 -3.84
N VAL A 286 -18.90 9.54 -4.49
CA VAL A 286 -18.39 9.67 -5.86
C VAL A 286 -19.52 10.03 -6.83
N ALA A 287 -20.68 9.38 -6.73
CA ALA A 287 -21.83 9.71 -7.58
C ALA A 287 -22.33 11.15 -7.38
N ALA A 288 -22.33 11.65 -6.14
CA ALA A 288 -22.77 13.01 -5.82
C ALA A 288 -21.84 14.09 -6.40
N THR A 289 -20.55 13.78 -6.55
CA THR A 289 -19.52 14.75 -6.98
C THR A 289 -19.13 14.63 -8.46
N ARG A 290 -19.66 13.64 -9.19
CA ARG A 290 -19.38 13.44 -10.63
C ARG A 290 -19.66 14.64 -11.53
N GLY A 291 -20.50 15.58 -11.10
CA GLY A 291 -20.81 16.83 -11.83
C GLY A 291 -19.83 17.98 -11.56
N GLU A 292 -18.92 17.85 -10.60
CA GLU A 292 -17.94 18.88 -10.28
C GLU A 292 -16.92 19.05 -11.42
N SER A 293 -16.42 20.27 -11.62
CA SER A 293 -15.26 20.45 -12.46
C SER A 293 -13.99 19.97 -11.76
N PRO A 294 -12.93 19.52 -12.49
CA PRO A 294 -11.65 19.16 -11.87
C PRO A 294 -11.06 20.27 -10.99
N ALA A 295 -11.28 21.54 -11.35
CA ALA A 295 -10.85 22.68 -10.56
C ALA A 295 -11.63 22.82 -9.25
N ASP A 296 -12.92 22.51 -9.26
CA ASP A 296 -13.77 22.53 -8.06
C ASP A 296 -13.40 21.37 -7.14
N THR A 297 -13.21 20.17 -7.69
CA THR A 297 -12.75 18.98 -6.95
C THR A 297 -11.40 19.24 -6.28
N LEU A 298 -10.45 19.86 -7.00
CA LEU A 298 -9.15 20.18 -6.44
C LEU A 298 -9.24 21.21 -5.31
N ARG A 299 -10.08 22.24 -5.45
CA ARG A 299 -10.31 23.20 -4.35
C ARG A 299 -10.93 22.56 -3.12
N ARG A 300 -11.87 21.60 -3.35
CA ARG A 300 -12.47 20.84 -2.25
C ARG A 300 -11.43 19.97 -1.55
N TYR A 301 -10.58 19.29 -2.30
CA TYR A 301 -9.45 18.52 -1.77
C TYR A 301 -8.53 19.40 -0.90
N ASP A 302 -8.09 20.56 -1.42
CA ASP A 302 -7.23 21.48 -0.67
C ASP A 302 -7.88 21.96 0.64
N ALA A 303 -9.18 22.25 0.60
CA ALA A 303 -9.94 22.69 1.78
C ALA A 303 -10.07 21.56 2.82
N ALA A 304 -10.43 20.36 2.40
CA ALA A 304 -10.60 19.18 3.25
C ALA A 304 -9.26 18.77 3.89
N HIS A 305 -8.18 18.75 3.10
CA HIS A 305 -6.82 18.51 3.60
C HIS A 305 -6.42 19.54 4.68
N GLY A 306 -6.62 20.83 4.41
CA GLY A 306 -6.34 21.88 5.39
C GLY A 306 -7.18 21.72 6.68
N ALA A 307 -8.44 21.32 6.57
CA ALA A 307 -9.32 21.07 7.70
C ALA A 307 -8.83 19.88 8.55
N LEU A 308 -8.46 18.77 7.89
CA LEU A 308 -7.96 17.57 8.58
C LEU A 308 -6.62 17.86 9.29
N VAL A 309 -5.68 18.54 8.63
CA VAL A 309 -4.40 18.97 9.26
C VAL A 309 -4.65 19.83 10.48
N ALA A 310 -5.59 20.79 10.40
CA ALA A 310 -5.95 21.64 11.55
C ALA A 310 -6.60 20.83 12.68
N ALA A 311 -7.47 19.88 12.36
CA ALA A 311 -8.10 18.99 13.32
C ALA A 311 -7.06 18.11 14.03
N VAL A 312 -6.16 17.46 13.30
CA VAL A 312 -5.06 16.66 13.87
C VAL A 312 -4.19 17.49 14.82
N ARG A 313 -3.84 18.73 14.45
CA ARG A 313 -3.08 19.63 15.33
C ARG A 313 -3.81 19.98 16.61
N SER A 314 -5.12 19.94 16.61
CA SER A 314 -5.93 20.27 17.81
C SER A 314 -6.16 19.06 18.74
N MET A 315 -5.85 17.84 18.29
CA MET A 315 -5.98 16.63 19.11
C MET A 315 -5.00 16.66 20.29
N SER A 316 -5.34 15.96 21.35
CA SER A 316 -4.32 15.59 22.33
C SER A 316 -3.40 14.50 21.73
N ILE A 317 -2.17 14.41 22.23
CA ILE A 317 -1.25 13.34 21.81
C ILE A 317 -1.79 11.94 22.24
N GLU A 318 -2.56 11.89 23.31
CA GLU A 318 -3.21 10.68 23.80
C GLU A 318 -4.31 10.24 22.84
N ASP A 319 -5.14 11.17 22.37
CA ASP A 319 -6.20 10.90 21.39
C ASP A 319 -5.59 10.47 20.05
N LEU A 320 -4.55 11.16 19.56
CA LEU A 320 -3.86 10.79 18.32
C LEU A 320 -3.31 9.37 18.37
N ARG A 321 -2.87 8.90 19.55
CA ARG A 321 -2.32 7.57 19.77
C ARG A 321 -3.37 6.51 20.09
N SER A 322 -4.61 6.91 20.36
CA SER A 322 -5.71 5.97 20.55
C SER A 322 -6.01 5.22 19.23
N PRO A 323 -6.56 4.00 19.27
CA PRO A 323 -6.93 3.28 18.05
C PRO A 323 -7.85 4.09 17.13
N ASP A 324 -8.91 4.69 17.71
CA ASP A 324 -9.88 5.47 16.95
C ASP A 324 -9.27 6.78 16.42
N GLY A 325 -8.55 7.52 17.26
CA GLY A 325 -7.89 8.76 16.85
C GLY A 325 -6.84 8.52 15.76
N TRP A 326 -6.07 7.42 15.86
CA TRP A 326 -5.14 7.01 14.83
C TRP A 326 -5.87 6.66 13.53
N SER A 327 -6.95 5.90 13.58
CA SER A 327 -7.72 5.57 12.40
C SER A 327 -8.23 6.83 11.69
N TRP A 328 -8.88 7.74 12.41
CA TRP A 328 -9.40 8.96 11.81
C TRP A 328 -8.31 9.94 11.33
N ALA A 329 -7.16 10.01 11.97
CA ALA A 329 -6.07 10.87 11.56
C ALA A 329 -5.21 10.23 10.45
N TYR A 330 -4.78 8.97 10.62
CA TYR A 330 -3.86 8.31 9.71
C TYR A 330 -4.56 7.77 8.47
N ASP A 331 -5.68 7.03 8.66
CA ASP A 331 -6.34 6.37 7.53
C ASP A 331 -7.08 7.34 6.63
N CYS A 332 -7.62 8.44 7.15
CA CYS A 332 -8.20 9.48 6.32
C CYS A 332 -7.15 10.37 5.63
N HIS A 333 -5.90 10.27 6.01
CA HIS A 333 -4.79 11.08 5.50
C HIS A 333 -3.72 10.23 4.82
N HIS A 334 -2.66 9.84 5.56
CA HIS A 334 -1.48 9.17 5.01
C HIS A 334 -1.78 7.87 4.28
N GLY A 335 -2.47 6.95 4.94
CA GLY A 335 -2.76 5.62 4.42
C GLY A 335 -3.59 5.70 3.16
N HIS A 336 -4.60 6.57 3.19
CA HIS A 336 -5.52 6.76 2.07
C HIS A 336 -4.86 7.43 0.87
N VAL A 337 -4.18 8.57 1.09
CA VAL A 337 -3.46 9.26 0.01
C VAL A 337 -2.41 8.36 -0.63
N ARG A 338 -1.67 7.58 0.16
CA ARG A 338 -0.68 6.62 -0.35
C ARG A 338 -1.32 5.57 -1.26
N LYS A 339 -2.46 5.02 -0.86
CA LYS A 339 -3.20 4.04 -1.66
C LYS A 339 -3.63 4.62 -3.01
N HIS A 340 -4.20 5.82 -3.00
CA HIS A 340 -4.63 6.50 -4.23
C HIS A 340 -3.47 7.00 -5.08
N LEU A 341 -2.36 7.41 -4.47
CA LEU A 341 -1.11 7.75 -5.18
C LEU A 341 -0.61 6.56 -6.00
N ALA A 342 -0.64 5.36 -5.43
CA ALA A 342 -0.24 4.15 -6.16
C ALA A 342 -1.16 3.87 -7.36
N MET A 343 -2.49 4.05 -7.21
CA MET A 343 -3.47 3.82 -8.29
C MET A 343 -3.33 4.86 -9.41
N VAL A 344 -3.39 6.15 -9.06
CA VAL A 344 -3.32 7.25 -10.03
C VAL A 344 -1.94 7.31 -10.69
N GLY A 345 -0.87 7.04 -9.94
CA GLY A 345 0.50 6.99 -10.46
C GLY A 345 0.68 5.89 -11.52
N ARG A 346 0.15 4.68 -11.27
CA ARG A 346 0.13 3.59 -12.25
C ARG A 346 -0.58 3.99 -13.54
N TRP A 347 -1.77 4.55 -13.39
CA TRP A 347 -2.55 5.01 -14.54
C TRP A 347 -1.83 6.10 -15.33
N CYS A 348 -1.21 7.09 -14.68
CA CYS A 348 -0.46 8.14 -15.34
C CYS A 348 0.70 7.60 -16.18
N ALA A 349 1.44 6.62 -15.65
CA ALA A 349 2.56 6.03 -16.36
C ALA A 349 2.13 5.23 -17.60
N GLN A 350 0.90 4.70 -17.62
CA GLN A 350 0.32 4.00 -18.77
C GLN A 350 -0.30 4.97 -19.80
N ALA A 351 -0.93 6.05 -19.31
CA ALA A 351 -1.73 6.95 -20.12
C ALA A 351 -0.93 8.09 -20.79
N VAL A 352 0.30 8.33 -20.37
CA VAL A 352 1.19 9.37 -20.91
C VAL A 352 2.41 8.69 -21.55
N PRO A 353 2.38 8.38 -22.86
CA PRO A 353 3.59 8.01 -23.58
C PRO A 353 4.60 9.15 -23.43
N GLU A 354 5.89 8.81 -23.25
CA GLU A 354 6.96 9.79 -23.24
C GLU A 354 6.93 10.60 -24.54
N ALA A 355 6.81 11.93 -24.40
CA ALA A 355 6.91 12.87 -25.51
C ALA A 355 8.39 13.08 -25.86
#